data_ada63702b387f5f73a365eac647f8e7d
#
_entry.id   ada63702b387f5f73a365eac647f8e7d
#
_cell.length_a   1.000
_cell.length_b   1.000
_cell.length_c   1.000
_cell.angle_alpha   90.00
_cell.angle_beta   90.00
_cell.angle_gamma   90.00
#
_symmetry.space_group_name_H-M   'P 1'
#
loop_
_entity.id
_entity.type
_entity.pdbx_description
1 polymer ?
#
loop_
_entity_poly.entity_id
_entity_poly.type
_entity_poly.pdbx_seq_one_letter_code
_entity_poly.pdbx_strand_id
1 'polypeptide(L)'
;MKFTFTDKKVNIPNRVHTYAEKKIGKLDRYFQTEPETSIVFSVEKGRNNLEVTIRSGSTVIRVAESTSDMFVSIDAAVASIAVSYTHLRAHETKANL
;
A
#
# COMPACT_ATOMS: atom_id res chain seq x y z
N MET A 1 -2.52 -2.78 -12.07
CA MET A 1 -2.91 -2.88 -10.65
C MET A 1 -4.35 -2.41 -10.49
N LYS A 2 -5.16 -3.23 -9.85
CA LYS A 2 -6.56 -2.87 -9.59
C LYS A 2 -6.68 -2.31 -8.18
N PHE A 3 -7.36 -1.18 -8.07
CA PHE A 3 -7.51 -0.49 -6.79
C PHE A 3 -8.94 -0.55 -6.28
N THR A 4 -9.07 -0.78 -5.00
CA THR A 4 -10.34 -0.66 -4.28
C THR A 4 -10.10 0.29 -3.11
N PHE A 5 -10.83 1.38 -3.07
CA PHE A 5 -10.71 2.37 -2.00
C PHE A 5 -11.86 2.26 -1.03
N THR A 6 -11.56 2.30 0.25
CA THR A 6 -12.56 2.31 1.31
C THR A 6 -12.27 3.47 2.26
N ASP A 7 -13.22 4.39 2.41
CA ASP A 7 -13.11 5.52 3.31
C ASP A 7 -13.99 5.23 4.53
N LYS A 8 -13.37 4.88 5.64
CA LYS A 8 -14.11 4.51 6.86
C LYS A 8 -14.48 5.75 7.65
N LYS A 9 -15.76 6.08 7.68
CA LYS A 9 -16.31 7.19 8.49
C LYS A 9 -15.61 8.52 8.23
N VAL A 10 -15.08 8.71 7.02
CA VAL A 10 -14.38 9.93 6.65
C VAL A 10 -14.53 10.16 5.17
N ASN A 11 -14.56 11.42 4.78
CA ASN A 11 -14.62 11.81 3.38
C ASN A 11 -13.22 12.16 2.93
N ILE A 12 -12.59 11.26 2.19
CA ILE A 12 -11.24 11.48 1.71
C ILE A 12 -11.31 12.23 0.37
N PRO A 13 -10.63 13.39 0.24
CA PRO A 13 -10.64 14.13 -1.01
C PRO A 13 -10.10 13.29 -2.17
N ASN A 14 -10.66 13.53 -3.35
CA ASN A 14 -10.27 12.79 -4.54
C ASN A 14 -8.77 12.91 -4.85
N ARG A 15 -8.17 14.06 -4.54
CA ARG A 15 -6.72 14.27 -4.73
C ARG A 15 -5.89 13.29 -3.92
N VAL A 16 -6.40 12.87 -2.75
CA VAL A 16 -5.72 11.89 -1.90
C VAL A 16 -5.79 10.50 -2.53
N HIS A 17 -6.97 10.12 -3.03
CA HIS A 17 -7.13 8.86 -3.76
C HIS A 17 -6.21 8.82 -4.97
N THR A 18 -6.17 9.90 -5.73
CA THR A 18 -5.32 10.00 -6.92
C THR A 18 -3.84 9.89 -6.55
N TYR A 19 -3.43 10.55 -5.47
CA TYR A 19 -2.06 10.50 -5.00
C TYR A 19 -1.67 9.06 -4.61
N ALA A 20 -2.54 8.39 -3.86
CA ALA A 20 -2.31 7.01 -3.43
C ALA A 20 -2.20 6.08 -4.64
N GLU A 21 -3.14 6.21 -5.58
CA GLU A 21 -3.15 5.40 -6.79
C GLU A 21 -1.87 5.61 -7.60
N LYS A 22 -1.43 6.84 -7.74
CA LYS A 22 -0.23 7.18 -8.49
C LYS A 22 1.02 6.61 -7.83
N LYS A 23 1.14 6.81 -6.52
CA LYS A 23 2.34 6.38 -5.79
C LYS A 23 2.40 4.86 -5.63
N ILE A 24 1.31 4.25 -5.22
CA ILE A 24 1.26 2.80 -5.02
C ILE A 24 1.26 2.09 -6.37
N GLY A 25 0.65 2.68 -7.37
CA GLY A 25 0.60 2.11 -8.71
C GLY A 25 1.97 1.90 -9.35
N LYS A 26 2.97 2.66 -8.91
CA LYS A 26 4.35 2.48 -9.40
C LYS A 26 4.93 1.14 -8.99
N LEU A 27 4.35 0.50 -7.99
CA LEU A 27 4.81 -0.80 -7.52
C LEU A 27 4.30 -1.96 -8.39
N ASP A 28 3.40 -1.67 -9.31
CA ASP A 28 2.81 -2.67 -10.20
C ASP A 28 3.88 -3.48 -10.94
N ARG A 29 4.95 -2.82 -11.33
CA ARG A 29 6.06 -3.44 -12.08
C ARG A 29 6.79 -4.52 -11.30
N TYR A 30 6.63 -4.57 -9.99
CA TYR A 30 7.28 -5.59 -9.17
C TYR A 30 6.52 -6.93 -9.18
N PHE A 31 5.30 -6.93 -9.70
CA PHE A 31 4.44 -8.10 -9.66
C PHE A 31 4.26 -8.67 -11.05
N GLN A 32 4.37 -9.98 -11.19
CA GLN A 32 4.21 -10.67 -12.48
C GLN A 32 2.74 -10.81 -12.84
N THR A 33 1.89 -11.03 -11.84
CA THR A 33 0.44 -11.12 -12.02
C THR A 33 -0.16 -9.78 -11.63
N GLU A 34 -1.17 -9.31 -12.34
CA GLU A 34 -1.82 -8.04 -12.01
C GLU A 34 -2.28 -8.06 -10.56
N PRO A 35 -1.73 -7.18 -9.71
CA PRO A 35 -2.08 -7.18 -8.30
C PRO A 35 -3.42 -6.51 -8.04
N GLU A 36 -4.14 -7.04 -7.05
CA GLU A 36 -5.34 -6.41 -6.53
C GLU A 36 -4.94 -5.67 -5.26
N THR A 37 -5.23 -4.38 -5.22
CA THR A 37 -4.80 -3.52 -4.13
C THR A 37 -6.02 -2.92 -3.44
N SER A 38 -6.15 -3.21 -2.16
CA SER A 38 -7.20 -2.64 -1.32
C SER A 38 -6.57 -1.58 -0.42
N ILE A 39 -7.12 -0.37 -0.45
CA ILE A 39 -6.63 0.75 0.34
C ILE A 39 -7.75 1.24 1.23
N VAL A 40 -7.54 1.18 2.54
CA VAL A 40 -8.51 1.62 3.54
C VAL A 40 -7.98 2.88 4.20
N PHE A 41 -8.75 3.95 4.11
CA PHE A 41 -8.46 5.22 4.76
C PHE A 41 -9.34 5.40 5.98
N SER A 42 -8.76 5.89 7.07
CA SER A 42 -9.53 6.28 8.23
C SER A 42 -8.83 7.40 8.97
N VAL A 43 -9.59 8.20 9.70
CA VAL A 43 -9.04 9.27 10.51
C VAL A 43 -9.59 9.08 11.92
N GLU A 44 -8.71 9.04 12.90
CA GLU A 44 -9.09 8.79 14.28
C GLU A 44 -8.23 9.65 15.20
N LYS A 45 -8.87 10.53 15.96
CA LYS A 45 -8.18 11.39 16.92
C LYS A 45 -7.01 12.17 16.30
N GLY A 46 -7.24 12.70 15.09
CA GLY A 46 -6.21 13.49 14.40
C GLY A 46 -5.15 12.66 13.70
N ARG A 47 -5.23 11.34 13.77
CA ARG A 47 -4.28 10.49 13.08
C ARG A 47 -4.90 9.99 11.78
N ASN A 48 -4.11 10.05 10.73
CA ASN A 48 -4.50 9.60 9.40
C ASN A 48 -3.99 8.19 9.19
N ASN A 49 -4.89 7.23 9.25
CA ASN A 49 -4.58 5.82 9.16
C ASN A 49 -4.78 5.31 7.75
N LEU A 50 -3.85 4.51 7.28
CA LEU A 50 -3.89 3.92 5.96
C LEU A 50 -3.54 2.44 6.09
N GLU A 51 -4.37 1.58 5.51
CA GLU A 51 -4.06 0.16 5.43
C GLU A 51 -4.08 -0.24 3.97
N VAL A 52 -2.99 -0.83 3.50
CA VAL A 52 -2.86 -1.27 2.11
C VAL A 52 -2.64 -2.77 2.10
N THR A 53 -3.45 -3.47 1.32
CA THR A 53 -3.29 -4.91 1.10
C THR A 53 -3.12 -5.13 -0.39
N ILE A 54 -2.01 -5.74 -0.77
CA ILE A 54 -1.73 -6.08 -2.16
C ILE A 54 -1.72 -7.60 -2.28
N ARG A 55 -2.54 -8.11 -3.19
CA ARG A 55 -2.63 -9.53 -3.46
C ARG A 55 -2.28 -9.80 -4.91
N SER A 56 -1.26 -10.61 -5.13
CA SER A 56 -0.83 -11.00 -6.47
C SER A 56 -0.48 -12.48 -6.46
N GLY A 57 -1.29 -13.29 -7.11
CA GLY A 57 -1.13 -14.74 -7.07
C GLY A 57 -1.24 -15.25 -5.63
N SER A 58 -0.21 -15.93 -5.16
CA SER A 58 -0.15 -16.43 -3.79
C SER A 58 0.52 -15.45 -2.84
N THR A 59 0.99 -14.31 -3.35
CA THR A 59 1.67 -13.30 -2.54
C THR A 59 0.67 -12.30 -1.99
N VAL A 60 0.73 -12.06 -0.68
CA VAL A 60 -0.10 -11.05 -0.02
C VAL A 60 0.82 -10.17 0.80
N ILE A 61 0.77 -8.87 0.55
CA ILE A 61 1.52 -7.88 1.32
C ILE A 61 0.51 -6.95 1.97
N ARG A 62 0.63 -6.79 3.28
CA ARG A 62 -0.25 -5.91 4.05
C ARG A 62 0.61 -4.96 4.87
N VAL A 63 0.35 -3.67 4.73
CA VAL A 63 1.03 -2.64 5.52
C VAL A 63 0.00 -1.70 6.10
N ALA A 64 0.31 -1.11 7.25
CA ALA A 64 -0.53 -0.13 7.90
C ALA A 64 0.35 1.01 8.40
N GLU A 65 -0.08 2.24 8.14
CA GLU A 65 0.65 3.42 8.54
C GLU A 65 -0.30 4.41 9.20
N SER A 66 0.21 5.16 10.16
CA SER A 66 -0.57 6.16 10.89
C SER A 66 0.31 7.37 11.16
N THR A 67 -0.08 8.51 10.61
CA THR A 67 0.68 9.75 10.77
C THR A 67 -0.29 10.92 10.95
N SER A 68 0.24 12.12 11.10
CA SER A 68 -0.56 13.35 11.21
C SER A 68 -0.98 13.88 9.83
N ASP A 69 -0.52 13.27 8.74
CA ASP A 69 -0.81 13.73 7.38
C ASP A 69 -1.02 12.52 6.47
N MET A 70 -2.17 12.46 5.79
CA MET A 70 -2.50 11.30 4.93
C MET A 70 -1.48 11.13 3.80
N PHE A 71 -0.95 12.20 3.24
CA PHE A 71 0.07 12.09 2.20
C PHE A 71 1.34 11.42 2.73
N VAL A 72 1.72 11.75 3.96
CA VAL A 72 2.85 11.11 4.62
C VAL A 72 2.57 9.63 4.89
N SER A 73 1.33 9.32 5.29
CA SER A 73 0.92 7.93 5.51
C SER A 73 1.03 7.12 4.21
N ILE A 74 0.64 7.72 3.09
CA ILE A 74 0.73 7.07 1.78
C ILE A 74 2.20 6.81 1.42
N ASP A 75 3.05 7.82 1.59
CA ASP A 75 4.48 7.67 1.29
C ASP A 75 5.12 6.60 2.16
N ALA A 76 4.75 6.58 3.44
CA ALA A 76 5.24 5.56 4.37
C ALA A 76 4.79 4.17 3.97
N ALA A 77 3.54 4.03 3.51
CA ALA A 77 3.02 2.75 3.05
C ALA A 77 3.78 2.26 1.81
N VAL A 78 4.07 3.16 0.87
CA VAL A 78 4.84 2.80 -0.33
C VAL A 78 6.22 2.28 0.05
N ALA A 79 6.89 2.96 0.98
CA ALA A 79 8.20 2.55 1.45
C ALA A 79 8.12 1.17 2.14
N SER A 80 7.11 0.97 2.97
CA SER A 80 6.92 -0.30 3.66
C SER A 80 6.64 -1.45 2.70
N ILE A 81 5.85 -1.21 1.67
CA ILE A 81 5.57 -2.22 0.65
C ILE A 81 6.85 -2.58 -0.11
N ALA A 82 7.63 -1.58 -0.49
CA ALA A 82 8.89 -1.80 -1.20
C ALA A 82 9.85 -2.63 -0.36
N VAL A 83 9.96 -2.34 0.94
CA VAL A 83 10.79 -3.09 1.85
C VAL A 83 10.30 -4.52 1.98
N SER A 84 8.98 -4.73 2.13
CA SER A 84 8.40 -6.06 2.24
C SER A 84 8.68 -6.89 1.00
N TYR A 85 8.53 -6.30 -0.18
CA TYR A 85 8.81 -6.98 -1.43
C TYR A 85 10.29 -7.35 -1.55
N THR A 86 11.17 -6.41 -1.20
CA THR A 86 12.62 -6.65 -1.22
C THR A 86 13.01 -7.76 -0.25
N HIS A 87 12.38 -7.78 0.91
CA HIS A 87 12.63 -8.80 1.92
C HIS A 87 12.24 -10.20 1.40
N LEU A 88 11.10 -10.31 0.74
CA LEU A 88 10.66 -11.57 0.15
C LEU A 88 11.65 -12.03 -0.92
N ARG A 89 12.09 -11.12 -1.77
CA ARG A 89 13.08 -11.46 -2.80
C ARG A 89 14.43 -11.84 -2.22
N ALA A 90 14.85 -11.14 -1.19
CA ALA A 90 16.09 -11.45 -0.50
C ALA A 90 16.04 -12.86 0.11
N HIS A 91 14.89 -13.21 0.65
CA HIS A 91 14.68 -14.55 1.19
C HIS A 91 14.78 -15.62 0.11
N GLU A 92 14.15 -15.38 -1.03
CA GLU A 92 14.22 -16.28 -2.19
C GLU A 92 15.65 -16.41 -2.69
N THR A 93 16.35 -15.30 -2.80
CA THR A 93 17.76 -15.28 -3.22
C THR A 93 18.62 -16.08 -2.26
N LYS A 94 18.37 -15.93 -0.99
CA LYS A 94 19.10 -16.66 0.05
C LYS A 94 18.90 -18.15 -0.10
N ALA A 95 17.68 -18.56 -0.43
CA ALA A 95 17.38 -19.96 -0.63
C ALA A 95 18.14 -20.55 -1.80
N ASN A 96 18.52 -19.73 -2.75
CA ASN A 96 19.28 -20.15 -3.94
C ASN A 96 20.79 -20.21 -3.70
N LEU A 97 21.23 -19.71 -2.58
CA LEU A 97 22.65 -19.74 -2.24
C LEU A 97 22.98 -20.96 -1.40
#